data_3a2c8be1ddbfa50e55011c6bf09f3970
#
_entry.id   3a2c8be1ddbfa50e55011c6bf09f3970
#
_cell.length_a   1.000
_cell.length_b   1.000
_cell.length_c   1.000
_cell.angle_alpha   90.00
_cell.angle_beta   90.00
_cell.angle_gamma   90.00
#
_symmetry.space_group_name_H-M   'P 1'
#
loop_
_entity.id
_entity.type
_entity.pdbx_description
1 polymer ?
#
loop_
_entity_poly.entity_id
_entity_poly.type
_entity_poly.pdbx_seq_one_letter_code
_entity_poly.pdbx_strand_id
1 'polypeptide(L)'
;CSESWKKDDGPQKVHYSQQHLGKKPGAHSESIRIDPFFEFCHQLSGMNIDIMLEVKDKNLSALKCINCTNEMGIVALETEWAHYKYCVLERYPEGYKEIRQLLRNKSYYSALKMYRIIEASFDLPVSSGNGVNAAQHVWGYFKDKTSGAEKRHFQTLLQKFSAGET
;
A
#
# COMPACT_ATOMS: atom_id res chain seq x y z
N CYS A 1 2.17 10.84 -30.22
CA CYS A 1 1.39 11.74 -29.32
C CYS A 1 2.06 13.13 -29.19
N SER A 2 3.38 13.24 -28.94
CA SER A 2 4.06 14.55 -28.80
C SER A 2 3.93 15.44 -30.05
N GLU A 3 3.89 14.87 -31.25
CA GLU A 3 3.76 15.60 -32.52
C GLU A 3 2.35 16.15 -32.77
N SER A 4 1.33 15.53 -32.17
CA SER A 4 -0.07 15.95 -32.33
C SER A 4 -0.57 16.87 -31.22
N TRP A 5 0.16 16.96 -30.09
CA TRP A 5 -0.20 17.79 -28.95
C TRP A 5 0.31 19.22 -29.13
N LYS A 6 -0.56 20.20 -29.10
CA LYS A 6 -0.23 21.61 -29.34
C LYS A 6 -0.14 22.37 -28.02
N LYS A 7 0.51 23.52 -28.03
CA LYS A 7 0.68 24.38 -26.85
C LYS A 7 -0.66 24.80 -26.22
N ASP A 8 -1.69 24.97 -27.03
CA ASP A 8 -3.03 25.39 -26.58
C ASP A 8 -3.85 24.25 -25.99
N ASP A 9 -3.39 22.99 -26.11
CA ASP A 9 -4.06 21.81 -25.54
C ASP A 9 -3.74 21.65 -24.03
N GLY A 10 -2.89 22.52 -23.47
CA GLY A 10 -2.44 22.45 -22.08
C GLY A 10 -1.41 21.33 -21.83
N PRO A 11 -1.17 20.92 -20.56
CA PRO A 11 -0.25 19.83 -20.25
C PRO A 11 -0.69 18.52 -20.89
N GLN A 12 0.25 17.81 -21.52
CA GLN A 12 -0.04 16.50 -22.10
C GLN A 12 -0.45 15.52 -21.00
N LYS A 13 -1.52 14.75 -21.23
CA LYS A 13 -2.06 13.78 -20.30
C LYS A 13 -2.05 12.38 -20.89
N VAL A 14 -1.74 11.39 -20.07
CA VAL A 14 -1.87 9.99 -20.44
C VAL A 14 -2.66 9.25 -19.35
N HIS A 15 -3.38 8.20 -19.75
CA HIS A 15 -4.04 7.29 -18.82
C HIS A 15 -3.15 6.08 -18.60
N TYR A 16 -2.99 5.69 -17.34
CA TYR A 16 -2.28 4.49 -16.96
C TYR A 16 -3.18 3.57 -16.16
N SER A 17 -3.28 2.33 -16.62
CA SER A 17 -4.01 1.28 -15.92
C SER A 17 -3.25 -0.04 -15.98
N GLN A 18 -3.54 -0.93 -15.06
CA GLN A 18 -3.07 -2.30 -15.08
C GLN A 18 -4.26 -3.24 -15.15
N GLN A 19 -4.12 -4.33 -15.93
CA GLN A 19 -5.16 -5.33 -16.06
C GLN A 19 -5.35 -6.09 -14.75
N HIS A 20 -6.61 -6.25 -14.32
CA HIS A 20 -6.95 -7.15 -13.22
C HIS A 20 -6.77 -8.60 -13.65
N LEU A 21 -5.87 -9.32 -12.99
CA LEU A 21 -5.67 -10.76 -13.23
C LEU A 21 -6.96 -11.53 -12.88
N GLY A 22 -7.40 -12.41 -13.76
CA GLY A 22 -8.61 -13.23 -13.57
C GLY A 22 -9.93 -12.55 -13.91
N LYS A 23 -9.94 -11.28 -14.39
CA LYS A 23 -11.14 -10.62 -14.94
C LYS A 23 -11.03 -10.44 -16.47
N LYS A 24 -12.18 -10.11 -17.10
CA LYS A 24 -12.24 -9.87 -18.55
C LYS A 24 -11.22 -8.81 -18.99
N PRO A 25 -10.71 -8.85 -20.24
CA PRO A 25 -9.85 -7.82 -20.79
C PRO A 25 -10.44 -6.42 -20.62
N GLY A 26 -9.60 -5.44 -20.25
CA GLY A 26 -10.01 -4.07 -19.95
C GLY A 26 -10.49 -3.83 -18.52
N ALA A 27 -10.55 -4.86 -17.66
CA ALA A 27 -10.85 -4.67 -16.24
C ALA A 27 -9.64 -4.11 -15.49
N HIS A 28 -9.82 -2.93 -14.86
CA HIS A 28 -8.77 -2.29 -14.07
C HIS A 28 -8.44 -3.08 -12.79
N SER A 29 -7.16 -3.07 -12.43
CA SER A 29 -6.65 -3.68 -11.19
C SER A 29 -7.23 -3.02 -9.94
N GLU A 30 -7.18 -3.74 -8.83
CA GLU A 30 -7.58 -3.19 -7.51
C GLU A 30 -6.56 -2.14 -7.01
N SER A 31 -5.27 -2.37 -7.26
CA SER A 31 -4.17 -1.47 -6.92
C SER A 31 -3.14 -1.45 -8.04
N ILE A 32 -2.40 -0.35 -8.21
CA ILE A 32 -1.26 -0.27 -9.12
C ILE A 32 -0.07 -1.01 -8.50
N ARG A 33 0.49 -1.99 -9.21
CA ARG A 33 1.78 -2.60 -8.87
C ARG A 33 2.89 -1.63 -9.21
N ILE A 34 3.80 -1.42 -8.26
CA ILE A 34 4.75 -0.31 -8.36
C ILE A 34 5.84 -0.53 -9.40
N ASP A 35 6.32 -1.75 -9.59
CA ASP A 35 7.42 -2.01 -10.51
C ASP A 35 7.04 -1.72 -11.98
N PRO A 36 5.92 -2.24 -12.54
CA PRO A 36 5.50 -1.89 -13.89
C PRO A 36 5.20 -0.39 -14.07
N PHE A 37 4.68 0.27 -13.03
CA PHE A 37 4.46 1.71 -13.07
C PHE A 37 5.79 2.49 -13.11
N PHE A 38 6.76 2.07 -12.32
CA PHE A 38 8.08 2.70 -12.28
C PHE A 38 8.81 2.56 -13.62
N GLU A 39 8.73 1.39 -14.26
CA GLU A 39 9.26 1.15 -15.61
C GLU A 39 8.59 2.05 -16.64
N PHE A 40 7.26 2.19 -16.57
CA PHE A 40 6.51 3.10 -17.44
C PHE A 40 6.97 4.55 -17.27
N CYS A 41 7.11 5.04 -16.04
CA CYS A 41 7.62 6.39 -15.76
C CYS A 41 9.03 6.59 -16.28
N HIS A 42 9.86 5.55 -16.19
CA HIS A 42 11.24 5.61 -16.69
C HIS A 42 11.30 5.79 -18.22
N GLN A 43 10.38 5.15 -18.95
CA GLN A 43 10.24 5.33 -20.41
C GLN A 43 9.77 6.75 -20.79
N LEU A 44 9.09 7.44 -19.89
CA LEU A 44 8.62 8.82 -20.07
C LEU A 44 9.61 9.86 -19.54
N SER A 45 10.80 9.44 -19.11
CA SER A 45 11.80 10.34 -18.54
C SER A 45 12.14 11.49 -19.50
N GLY A 46 12.14 12.72 -18.96
CA GLY A 46 12.36 13.95 -19.74
C GLY A 46 11.10 14.52 -20.41
N MET A 47 9.96 13.86 -20.33
CA MET A 47 8.67 14.38 -20.82
C MET A 47 7.90 15.04 -19.69
N ASN A 48 7.32 16.21 -19.94
CA ASN A 48 6.38 16.87 -19.00
C ASN A 48 4.94 16.38 -19.28
N ILE A 49 4.53 15.32 -18.57
CA ILE A 49 3.27 14.63 -18.82
C ILE A 49 2.54 14.41 -17.50
N ASP A 50 1.25 14.73 -17.48
CA ASP A 50 0.35 14.33 -16.40
C ASP A 50 -0.11 12.88 -16.59
N ILE A 51 -0.09 12.07 -15.53
CA ILE A 51 -0.52 10.67 -15.54
C ILE A 51 -1.81 10.54 -14.74
N MET A 52 -2.90 10.13 -15.40
CA MET A 52 -4.14 9.75 -14.75
C MET A 52 -4.14 8.25 -14.48
N LEU A 53 -4.27 7.85 -13.22
CA LEU A 53 -4.35 6.45 -12.83
C LEU A 53 -5.80 5.95 -12.88
N GLU A 54 -6.03 4.86 -13.63
CA GLU A 54 -7.32 4.18 -13.68
C GLU A 54 -7.24 2.89 -12.84
N VAL A 55 -7.63 3.00 -11.56
CA VAL A 55 -7.46 1.96 -10.56
C VAL A 55 -8.57 2.02 -9.50
N LYS A 56 -8.86 0.90 -8.82
CA LYS A 56 -9.97 0.82 -7.87
C LYS A 56 -9.69 1.52 -6.54
N ASP A 57 -8.48 1.44 -6.01
CA ASP A 57 -8.08 2.01 -4.73
C ASP A 57 -7.75 3.52 -4.80
N LYS A 58 -7.86 4.13 -5.99
CA LYS A 58 -7.80 5.59 -6.22
C LYS A 58 -6.57 6.24 -5.54
N ASN A 59 -6.82 6.98 -4.43
CA ASN A 59 -5.80 7.76 -3.74
C ASN A 59 -4.66 6.92 -3.17
N LEU A 60 -4.90 5.66 -2.80
CA LEU A 60 -3.84 4.79 -2.26
C LEU A 60 -2.77 4.53 -3.32
N SER A 61 -3.18 4.15 -4.52
CA SER A 61 -2.24 4.00 -5.64
C SER A 61 -1.62 5.33 -6.06
N ALA A 62 -2.37 6.44 -6.04
CA ALA A 62 -1.82 7.75 -6.39
C ALA A 62 -0.69 8.16 -5.43
N LEU A 63 -0.90 8.06 -4.12
CA LEU A 63 0.11 8.36 -3.11
C LEU A 63 1.34 7.44 -3.22
N LYS A 64 1.11 6.14 -3.44
CA LYS A 64 2.18 5.18 -3.68
C LYS A 64 3.03 5.58 -4.90
N CYS A 65 2.40 5.87 -6.03
CA CYS A 65 3.08 6.26 -7.26
C CYS A 65 3.87 7.57 -7.07
N ILE A 66 3.26 8.59 -6.44
CA ILE A 66 3.92 9.87 -6.14
C ILE A 66 5.14 9.66 -5.25
N ASN A 67 5.00 8.90 -4.15
CA ASN A 67 6.11 8.64 -3.24
C ASN A 67 7.26 7.88 -3.93
N CYS A 68 6.98 7.05 -4.92
CA CYS A 68 8.02 6.29 -5.63
C CYS A 68 8.68 7.07 -6.77
N THR A 69 8.04 8.11 -7.30
CA THR A 69 8.59 8.92 -8.40
C THR A 69 9.16 10.27 -7.93
N ASN A 70 8.79 10.71 -6.72
CA ASN A 70 9.25 11.97 -6.14
C ASN A 70 9.74 11.73 -4.72
N GLU A 71 10.80 12.40 -4.30
CA GLU A 71 11.28 12.34 -2.93
C GLU A 71 10.43 13.24 -2.01
N MET A 72 9.29 12.72 -1.56
CA MET A 72 8.34 13.42 -0.69
C MET A 72 8.82 13.54 0.78
N GLY A 73 9.97 12.97 1.08
CA GLY A 73 10.57 12.95 2.40
C GLY A 73 10.09 11.81 3.30
N ILE A 74 10.89 11.53 4.33
CA ILE A 74 10.68 10.37 5.21
C ILE A 74 9.35 10.44 5.97
N VAL A 75 8.87 11.65 6.30
CA VAL A 75 7.59 11.84 7.02
C VAL A 75 6.40 11.34 6.20
N ALA A 76 6.44 11.54 4.87
CA ALA A 76 5.40 11.01 3.98
C ALA A 76 5.38 9.47 4.02
N LEU A 77 6.54 8.81 4.01
CA LEU A 77 6.63 7.35 4.12
C LEU A 77 6.17 6.84 5.50
N GLU A 78 6.47 7.56 6.57
CA GLU A 78 5.99 7.20 7.93
C GLU A 78 4.47 7.31 8.05
N THR A 79 3.88 8.32 7.41
CA THR A 79 2.43 8.50 7.34
C THR A 79 1.77 7.35 6.59
N GLU A 80 2.30 7.01 5.41
CA GLU A 80 1.82 5.87 4.62
C GLU A 80 2.00 4.55 5.37
N TRP A 81 3.17 4.32 5.99
CA TRP A 81 3.41 3.13 6.79
C TRP A 81 2.37 2.93 7.91
N ALA A 82 1.91 4.01 8.52
CA ALA A 82 0.88 3.92 9.56
C ALA A 82 -0.42 3.28 9.06
N HIS A 83 -0.76 3.42 7.77
CA HIS A 83 -1.93 2.81 7.15
C HIS A 83 -1.75 1.31 6.86
N TYR A 84 -0.54 0.87 6.52
CA TYR A 84 -0.27 -0.50 6.07
C TYR A 84 0.27 -1.44 7.15
N LYS A 85 0.85 -0.91 8.22
CA LYS A 85 1.68 -1.67 9.17
C LYS A 85 1.04 -2.93 9.73
N TYR A 86 -0.25 -2.91 10.03
CA TYR A 86 -0.93 -4.08 10.61
C TYR A 86 -1.34 -5.09 9.55
N CYS A 87 -1.68 -4.64 8.34
CA CYS A 87 -1.88 -5.54 7.20
C CYS A 87 -0.61 -6.28 6.82
N VAL A 88 0.55 -5.60 6.91
CA VAL A 88 1.85 -6.26 6.71
C VAL A 88 2.17 -7.20 7.87
N LEU A 89 1.91 -6.79 9.12
CA LEU A 89 2.20 -7.60 10.31
C LEU A 89 1.46 -8.94 10.30
N GLU A 90 0.18 -8.94 9.90
CA GLU A 90 -0.67 -10.16 9.88
C GLU A 90 -0.26 -11.17 8.79
N ARG A 91 0.42 -10.71 7.73
CA ARG A 91 0.81 -11.54 6.59
C ARG A 91 2.30 -11.81 6.50
N TYR A 92 3.12 -10.78 6.78
CA TYR A 92 4.56 -10.81 6.56
C TYR A 92 5.32 -10.11 7.71
N PRO A 93 5.46 -10.75 8.89
CA PRO A 93 6.13 -10.16 10.06
C PRO A 93 7.59 -9.75 9.81
N GLU A 94 8.30 -10.47 8.95
CA GLU A 94 9.69 -10.15 8.57
C GLU A 94 9.71 -8.83 7.75
N GLY A 95 8.80 -8.68 6.79
CA GLY A 95 8.63 -7.45 6.03
C GLY A 95 8.25 -6.26 6.92
N TYR A 96 7.42 -6.49 7.94
CA TYR A 96 7.12 -5.47 8.96
C TYR A 96 8.38 -4.98 9.67
N LYS A 97 9.26 -5.89 10.08
CA LYS A 97 10.54 -5.54 10.74
C LYS A 97 11.47 -4.80 9.77
N GLU A 98 11.54 -5.26 8.53
CA GLU A 98 12.37 -4.65 7.48
C GLU A 98 11.94 -3.21 7.19
N ILE A 99 10.64 -2.95 6.99
CA ILE A 99 10.14 -1.58 6.77
C ILE A 99 10.44 -0.68 7.97
N ARG A 100 10.25 -1.16 9.20
CA ARG A 100 10.63 -0.40 10.39
C ARG A 100 12.11 -0.05 10.42
N GLN A 101 12.98 -0.94 9.96
CA GLN A 101 14.41 -0.68 9.88
C GLN A 101 14.73 0.34 8.77
N LEU A 102 14.09 0.25 7.61
CA LEU A 102 14.23 1.23 6.53
C LEU A 102 13.85 2.65 7.01
N LEU A 103 12.73 2.78 7.71
CA LEU A 103 12.22 4.07 8.18
C LEU A 103 13.04 4.67 9.36
N ARG A 104 13.91 3.90 10.00
CA ARG A 104 14.85 4.42 11.00
C ARG A 104 15.96 5.27 10.38
N ASN A 105 16.37 4.93 9.17
CA ASN A 105 17.37 5.71 8.45
C ASN A 105 16.74 6.94 7.81
N LYS A 106 16.82 8.07 8.51
CA LYS A 106 16.21 9.33 8.07
C LYS A 106 16.95 10.02 6.92
N SER A 107 18.15 9.58 6.58
CA SER A 107 18.96 10.12 5.48
C SER A 107 18.77 9.39 4.15
N TYR A 108 17.98 8.33 4.13
CA TYR A 108 17.74 7.51 2.94
C TYR A 108 16.26 7.39 2.64
N TYR A 109 15.86 7.87 1.47
CA TYR A 109 14.48 7.76 0.99
C TYR A 109 14.27 6.41 0.29
N SER A 110 13.51 5.53 0.90
CA SER A 110 13.36 4.12 0.51
C SER A 110 11.95 3.74 0.06
N ALA A 111 11.20 4.67 -0.56
CA ALA A 111 9.80 4.47 -0.94
C ALA A 111 9.59 3.20 -1.78
N LEU A 112 10.35 3.04 -2.85
CA LEU A 112 10.20 1.90 -3.76
C LEU A 112 10.39 0.57 -3.02
N LYS A 113 11.42 0.46 -2.16
CA LYS A 113 11.66 -0.74 -1.36
C LYS A 113 10.54 -1.00 -0.36
N MET A 114 10.05 0.04 0.31
CA MET A 114 8.93 -0.05 1.24
C MET A 114 7.67 -0.58 0.55
N TYR A 115 7.28 -0.01 -0.58
CA TYR A 115 6.07 -0.44 -1.27
C TYR A 115 6.18 -1.83 -1.91
N ARG A 116 7.36 -2.24 -2.37
CA ARG A 116 7.60 -3.63 -2.80
C ARG A 116 7.34 -4.64 -1.67
N ILE A 117 7.79 -4.34 -0.45
CA ILE A 117 7.55 -5.20 0.71
C ILE A 117 6.05 -5.21 1.06
N ILE A 118 5.37 -4.05 1.03
CA ILE A 118 3.93 -3.95 1.25
C ILE A 118 3.18 -4.81 0.20
N GLU A 119 3.49 -4.67 -1.07
CA GLU A 119 2.85 -5.44 -2.15
C GLU A 119 3.09 -6.94 -2.00
N ALA A 120 4.32 -7.35 -1.69
CA ALA A 120 4.64 -8.74 -1.43
C ALA A 120 3.84 -9.31 -0.24
N SER A 121 3.57 -8.49 0.79
CA SER A 121 2.75 -8.92 1.92
C SER A 121 1.31 -9.22 1.52
N PHE A 122 0.72 -8.45 0.59
CA PHE A 122 -0.64 -8.67 0.12
C PHE A 122 -0.80 -9.92 -0.75
N ASP A 123 0.30 -10.44 -1.31
CA ASP A 123 0.31 -11.70 -2.03
C ASP A 123 0.35 -12.93 -1.09
N LEU A 124 0.57 -12.72 0.22
CA LEU A 124 0.63 -13.79 1.23
C LEU A 124 -0.71 -13.92 1.97
N PRO A 125 -1.10 -15.15 2.37
CA PRO A 125 -2.26 -15.35 3.20
C PRO A 125 -2.04 -14.85 4.63
N VAL A 126 -3.13 -14.48 5.31
CA VAL A 126 -3.10 -14.22 6.75
C VAL A 126 -2.91 -15.54 7.49
N SER A 127 -1.92 -15.63 8.38
CA SER A 127 -1.84 -16.73 9.34
C SER A 127 -2.60 -16.38 10.62
N SER A 128 -3.25 -17.37 11.25
CA SER A 128 -4.06 -17.11 12.44
C SER A 128 -3.22 -16.51 13.59
N GLY A 129 -2.00 -16.99 13.80
CA GLY A 129 -1.11 -16.45 14.83
C GLY A 129 -0.69 -15.00 14.59
N ASN A 130 -0.33 -14.66 13.36
CA ASN A 130 0.03 -13.29 12.99
C ASN A 130 -1.21 -12.36 13.00
N GLY A 131 -2.36 -12.86 12.57
CA GLY A 131 -3.63 -12.12 12.63
C GLY A 131 -4.03 -11.79 14.07
N VAL A 132 -3.92 -12.74 15.00
CA VAL A 132 -4.13 -12.51 16.44
C VAL A 132 -3.18 -11.43 16.94
N ASN A 133 -1.87 -11.53 16.62
CA ASN A 133 -0.88 -10.54 17.02
C ASN A 133 -1.22 -9.14 16.49
N ALA A 134 -1.54 -9.02 15.21
CA ALA A 134 -1.93 -7.74 14.60
C ALA A 134 -3.20 -7.16 15.25
N ALA A 135 -4.23 -7.99 15.47
CA ALA A 135 -5.47 -7.59 16.15
C ALA A 135 -5.21 -7.10 17.59
N GLN A 136 -4.34 -7.78 18.34
CA GLN A 136 -3.95 -7.36 19.70
C GLN A 136 -3.22 -6.00 19.69
N HIS A 137 -2.37 -5.75 18.70
CA HIS A 137 -1.72 -4.44 18.54
C HIS A 137 -2.74 -3.33 18.27
N VAL A 138 -3.72 -3.57 17.38
CA VAL A 138 -4.80 -2.62 17.09
C VAL A 138 -5.66 -2.41 18.33
N TRP A 139 -6.05 -3.48 19.02
CA TRP A 139 -6.81 -3.42 20.26
C TRP A 139 -6.13 -2.58 21.34
N GLY A 140 -4.80 -2.60 21.40
CA GLY A 140 -4.01 -1.79 22.33
C GLY A 140 -4.35 -0.30 22.33
N TYR A 141 -4.83 0.26 21.20
CA TYR A 141 -5.25 1.67 21.11
C TYR A 141 -6.60 1.95 21.76
N PHE A 142 -7.44 0.92 21.94
CA PHE A 142 -8.81 1.06 22.40
C PHE A 142 -9.03 0.52 23.82
N LYS A 143 -8.17 -0.38 24.29
CA LYS A 143 -8.35 -1.17 25.53
C LYS A 143 -8.71 -0.35 26.77
N ASP A 144 -8.21 0.90 26.87
CA ASP A 144 -8.43 1.77 28.01
C ASP A 144 -9.73 2.58 27.90
N LYS A 145 -10.37 2.56 26.71
CA LYS A 145 -11.65 3.25 26.43
C LYS A 145 -12.83 2.29 26.33
N THR A 146 -12.60 0.99 26.54
CA THR A 146 -13.61 -0.06 26.36
C THR A 146 -14.15 -0.57 27.69
N SER A 147 -15.44 -0.95 27.69
CA SER A 147 -16.11 -1.59 28.80
C SER A 147 -15.59 -3.02 29.05
N GLY A 148 -15.89 -3.56 30.22
CA GLY A 148 -15.57 -4.95 30.54
C GLY A 148 -16.30 -5.96 29.63
N ALA A 149 -17.47 -5.62 29.10
CA ALA A 149 -18.22 -6.47 28.17
C ALA A 149 -17.50 -6.54 26.79
N GLU A 150 -17.05 -5.39 26.26
CA GLU A 150 -16.31 -5.31 25.00
C GLU A 150 -14.96 -6.03 25.08
N LYS A 151 -14.27 -5.92 26.22
CA LYS A 151 -13.02 -6.67 26.48
C LYS A 151 -13.24 -8.18 26.41
N ARG A 152 -14.28 -8.69 27.08
CA ARG A 152 -14.63 -10.12 27.00
C ARG A 152 -15.00 -10.55 25.59
N HIS A 153 -15.81 -9.74 24.90
CA HIS A 153 -16.21 -10.03 23.54
C HIS A 153 -15.02 -10.11 22.58
N PHE A 154 -14.10 -9.15 22.65
CA PHE A 154 -12.87 -9.17 21.88
C PHE A 154 -12.04 -10.44 22.13
N GLN A 155 -11.84 -10.83 23.39
CA GLN A 155 -11.12 -12.05 23.73
C GLN A 155 -11.79 -13.31 23.15
N THR A 156 -13.12 -13.38 23.21
CA THR A 156 -13.89 -14.49 22.62
C THR A 156 -13.68 -14.56 21.10
N LEU A 157 -13.72 -13.42 20.41
CA LEU A 157 -13.48 -13.37 18.96
C LEU A 157 -12.05 -13.78 18.60
N LEU A 158 -11.05 -13.34 19.35
CA LEU A 158 -9.66 -13.77 19.16
C LEU A 158 -9.49 -15.29 19.32
N GLN A 159 -10.13 -15.88 20.34
CA GLN A 159 -10.07 -17.32 20.56
C GLN A 159 -10.70 -18.08 19.39
N LYS A 160 -11.87 -17.67 18.92
CA LYS A 160 -12.53 -18.27 17.74
C LYS A 160 -11.66 -18.17 16.49
N PHE A 161 -11.14 -16.97 16.20
CA PHE A 161 -10.26 -16.77 15.07
C PHE A 161 -8.99 -17.64 15.15
N SER A 162 -8.39 -17.74 16.34
CA SER A 162 -7.22 -18.62 16.58
C SER A 162 -7.54 -20.10 16.38
N ALA A 163 -8.78 -20.52 16.67
CA ALA A 163 -9.26 -21.88 16.47
C ALA A 163 -9.70 -22.17 15.01
N GLY A 164 -9.71 -21.16 14.12
CA GLY A 164 -10.19 -21.28 12.75
C GLY A 164 -11.72 -21.26 12.64
N GLU A 165 -12.43 -20.83 13.68
CA GLU A 165 -13.87 -20.62 13.70
C GLU A 165 -14.16 -19.20 13.20
N THR A 166 -14.70 -19.08 11.99
CA THR A 166 -15.14 -17.78 11.39
C THR A 166 -16.64 -17.60 11.50
#